data_62806c086bdccde6ed9ea8a277296b68
#
_entry.id   62806c086bdccde6ed9ea8a277296b68
#
_cell.length_a   1.000
_cell.length_b   1.000
_cell.length_c   1.000
_cell.angle_alpha   90.00
_cell.angle_beta   90.00
_cell.angle_gamma   90.00
#
_symmetry.space_group_name_H-M   'P 1'
#
loop_
_entity.id
_entity.type
_entity.pdbx_description
1 polymer ?
#
loop_
_entity_poly.entity_id
_entity_poly.type
_entity_poly.pdbx_seq_one_letter_code
_entity_poly.pdbx_strand_id
1 'polypeptide(L)'
;MNGRTEWALDGGVFTAGALLEWLSRDLGLAEDPPALAASAAEVEDSGGVRVLPALAGVGAPWWKPEARAVIAGMTSGTRSSHIARAALEGIAWRVADVLSAVRETVPVDVLRVDGGLTRDPTLLQLQADFTGVSVQRGAVDATVAGAAALAAVGAGVWGSTQEIAERIPVGERTEPRRDDEWRQRSHAEWRQFVERAVAL
;
A
#
# COMPACT_ATOMS: atom_id res chain seq x y z
N MET A 1 -25.17 15.17 -1.85
CA MET A 1 -24.97 16.44 -2.54
C MET A 1 -25.80 16.40 -3.82
N ASN A 2 -26.59 17.39 -4.13
CA ASN A 2 -27.47 17.49 -5.32
C ASN A 2 -28.41 16.29 -5.60
N GLY A 3 -28.76 15.47 -4.62
CA GLY A 3 -29.68 14.34 -4.77
C GLY A 3 -29.21 13.19 -5.68
N ARG A 4 -27.94 13.17 -6.12
CA ARG A 4 -27.37 12.05 -6.85
C ARG A 4 -26.72 11.06 -5.88
N THR A 5 -26.99 9.78 -6.08
CA THR A 5 -26.29 8.69 -5.41
C THR A 5 -25.05 8.36 -6.23
N GLU A 6 -23.90 8.31 -5.57
CA GLU A 6 -22.63 7.89 -6.14
C GLU A 6 -22.18 6.62 -5.41
N TRP A 7 -21.57 5.69 -6.15
CA TRP A 7 -21.08 4.43 -5.63
C TRP A 7 -19.56 4.45 -5.61
N ALA A 8 -18.96 3.90 -4.57
CA ALA A 8 -17.53 3.69 -4.45
C ALA A 8 -17.23 2.20 -4.23
N LEU A 9 -16.15 1.72 -4.83
CA LEU A 9 -15.56 0.43 -4.47
C LEU A 9 -14.56 0.66 -3.34
N ASP A 10 -14.60 -0.19 -2.33
CA ASP A 10 -13.69 -0.14 -1.20
C ASP A 10 -12.98 -1.48 -1.03
N GLY A 11 -11.70 -1.45 -0.61
CA GLY A 11 -10.91 -2.63 -0.35
C GLY A 11 -9.83 -2.36 0.71
N GLY A 12 -9.91 -3.07 1.84
CA GLY A 12 -9.02 -2.85 2.98
C GLY A 12 -7.76 -3.71 2.96
N VAL A 13 -6.62 -3.07 3.25
CA VAL A 13 -5.37 -3.71 3.67
C VAL A 13 -5.16 -3.38 5.15
N PHE A 14 -5.40 -4.36 6.04
CA PHE A 14 -5.64 -4.10 7.47
C PHE A 14 -4.42 -3.64 8.28
N THR A 15 -3.20 -4.05 7.95
CA THR A 15 -2.06 -3.90 8.86
C THR A 15 -0.79 -3.36 8.20
N ALA A 16 -0.90 -2.37 7.31
CA ALA A 16 0.28 -1.81 6.66
C ALA A 16 1.22 -1.10 7.65
N GLY A 17 0.78 0.02 8.24
CA GLY A 17 1.58 0.76 9.22
C GLY A 17 1.83 0.00 10.51
N ALA A 18 0.82 -0.72 11.00
CA ALA A 18 0.92 -1.54 12.20
C ALA A 18 1.97 -2.67 12.08
N LEU A 19 2.19 -3.21 10.87
CA LEU A 19 3.25 -4.18 10.64
C LEU A 19 4.63 -3.56 10.89
N LEU A 20 4.90 -2.37 10.35
CA LEU A 20 6.18 -1.70 10.53
C LEU A 20 6.40 -1.29 11.99
N GLU A 21 5.35 -0.84 12.68
CA GLU A 21 5.37 -0.54 14.10
C GLU A 21 5.76 -1.78 14.92
N TRP A 22 5.12 -2.91 14.66
CA TRP A 22 5.39 -4.18 15.34
C TRP A 22 6.81 -4.70 15.04
N LEU A 23 7.25 -4.68 13.77
CA LEU A 23 8.59 -5.11 13.40
C LEU A 23 9.68 -4.24 14.04
N SER A 24 9.48 -2.92 14.11
CA SER A 24 10.46 -2.03 14.70
C SER A 24 10.48 -2.13 16.22
N ARG A 25 9.35 -1.90 16.90
CA ARG A 25 9.32 -1.76 18.35
C ARG A 25 9.24 -3.09 19.10
N ASP A 26 8.35 -3.98 18.67
CA ASP A 26 8.12 -5.23 19.39
C ASP A 26 9.17 -6.29 19.07
N LEU A 27 9.61 -6.40 17.80
CA LEU A 27 10.70 -7.28 17.40
C LEU A 27 12.08 -6.61 17.48
N GLY A 28 12.15 -5.30 17.69
CA GLY A 28 13.41 -4.57 17.87
C GLY A 28 14.28 -4.51 16.62
N LEU A 29 13.70 -4.59 15.41
CA LEU A 29 14.47 -4.58 14.17
C LEU A 29 14.98 -3.19 13.78
N ALA A 30 14.40 -2.12 14.34
CA ALA A 30 14.83 -0.74 14.18
C ALA A 30 14.32 0.10 15.36
N GLU A 31 14.80 1.34 15.50
CA GLU A 31 14.37 2.26 16.54
C GLU A 31 12.88 2.66 16.40
N ASP A 32 12.44 2.88 15.15
CA ASP A 32 11.08 3.27 14.83
C ASP A 32 10.68 2.81 13.42
N PRO A 33 9.38 2.90 13.02
CA PRO A 33 8.92 2.53 11.70
C PRO A 33 9.58 3.28 10.53
N PRO A 34 9.86 4.59 10.61
CA PRO A 34 10.62 5.29 9.58
C PRO A 34 12.04 4.75 9.40
N ALA A 35 12.76 4.46 10.48
CA ALA A 35 14.10 3.88 10.42
C ALA A 35 14.07 2.47 9.81
N LEU A 36 13.05 1.66 10.17
CA LEU A 36 12.86 0.34 9.55
C LEU A 36 12.61 0.47 8.04
N ALA A 37 11.70 1.35 7.63
CA ALA A 37 11.40 1.58 6.22
C ALA A 37 12.65 2.07 5.45
N ALA A 38 13.41 3.00 6.02
CA ALA A 38 14.64 3.50 5.42
C ALA A 38 15.69 2.39 5.22
N SER A 39 15.80 1.43 6.17
CA SER A 39 16.73 0.32 6.06
C SER A 39 16.42 -0.62 4.88
N ALA A 40 15.18 -0.64 4.40
CA ALA A 40 14.80 -1.42 3.21
C ALA A 40 15.51 -0.94 1.93
N ALA A 41 15.98 0.31 1.89
CA ALA A 41 16.75 0.85 0.78
C ALA A 41 18.24 0.44 0.79
N GLU A 42 18.72 -0.17 1.88
CA GLU A 42 20.10 -0.64 2.01
C GLU A 42 20.37 -1.95 1.22
N VAL A 43 19.31 -2.58 0.75
CA VAL A 43 19.36 -3.83 -0.02
C VAL A 43 18.62 -3.69 -1.35
N GLU A 44 19.12 -4.37 -2.36
CA GLU A 44 18.54 -4.35 -3.69
C GLU A 44 17.16 -5.03 -3.73
N ASP A 45 17.05 -6.16 -3.04
CA ASP A 45 15.84 -6.97 -2.93
C ASP A 45 15.70 -7.59 -1.52
N SER A 46 14.64 -8.33 -1.29
CA SER A 46 14.36 -8.98 -0.01
C SER A 46 15.19 -10.24 0.26
N GLY A 47 16.13 -10.63 -0.62
CA GLY A 47 16.96 -11.83 -0.47
C GLY A 47 16.15 -13.14 -0.40
N GLY A 48 14.99 -13.18 -1.06
CA GLY A 48 14.05 -14.30 -1.02
C GLY A 48 13.14 -14.33 0.21
N VAL A 49 13.27 -13.38 1.14
CA VAL A 49 12.34 -13.22 2.27
C VAL A 49 11.00 -12.71 1.75
N ARG A 50 9.92 -13.27 2.28
CA ARG A 50 8.55 -12.81 2.00
C ARG A 50 7.80 -12.57 3.30
N VAL A 51 7.02 -11.50 3.35
CA VAL A 51 6.20 -11.13 4.50
C VAL A 51 4.74 -11.02 4.08
N LEU A 52 3.87 -11.79 4.73
CA LEU A 52 2.42 -11.58 4.65
C LEU A 52 2.00 -10.65 5.80
N PRO A 53 1.55 -9.40 5.53
CA PRO A 53 1.14 -8.45 6.56
C PRO A 53 -0.27 -8.77 7.07
N ALA A 54 -0.41 -9.78 7.91
CA ALA A 54 -1.70 -10.31 8.37
C ALA A 54 -1.82 -10.34 9.90
N LEU A 55 -1.31 -9.31 10.62
CA LEU A 55 -1.42 -9.24 12.09
C LEU A 55 -2.88 -9.27 12.58
N ALA A 56 -3.82 -8.79 11.78
CA ALA A 56 -5.26 -8.80 12.05
C ALA A 56 -6.06 -9.52 10.95
N GLY A 57 -5.46 -10.55 10.35
CA GLY A 57 -6.05 -11.24 9.21
C GLY A 57 -5.77 -10.57 7.86
N VAL A 58 -6.31 -11.17 6.80
CA VAL A 58 -6.17 -10.70 5.42
C VAL A 58 -7.52 -10.23 4.90
N GLY A 59 -7.62 -8.95 4.54
CA GLY A 59 -8.81 -8.35 3.95
C GLY A 59 -8.96 -8.64 2.44
N ALA A 60 -9.57 -7.69 1.74
CA ALA A 60 -9.79 -7.78 0.30
C ALA A 60 -8.51 -8.10 -0.49
N PRO A 61 -8.62 -8.85 -1.59
CA PRO A 61 -9.75 -9.66 -2.05
C PRO A 61 -9.80 -11.06 -1.45
N TRP A 62 -8.86 -11.42 -0.56
CA TRP A 62 -8.66 -12.76 -0.01
C TRP A 62 -9.70 -13.18 1.04
N TRP A 63 -10.13 -12.24 1.87
CA TRP A 63 -11.14 -12.43 2.92
C TRP A 63 -10.82 -13.60 3.86
N LYS A 64 -9.61 -13.59 4.45
CA LYS A 64 -9.12 -14.59 5.41
C LYS A 64 -8.88 -13.94 6.79
N PRO A 65 -9.93 -13.70 7.60
CA PRO A 65 -9.80 -13.05 8.91
C PRO A 65 -8.99 -13.86 9.90
N GLU A 66 -8.95 -15.19 9.72
CA GLU A 66 -8.21 -16.09 10.61
C GLU A 66 -6.71 -16.19 10.27
N ALA A 67 -6.29 -15.69 9.10
CA ALA A 67 -4.87 -15.71 8.73
C ALA A 67 -4.02 -14.90 9.71
N ARG A 68 -2.77 -15.30 9.85
CA ARG A 68 -1.78 -14.62 10.68
C ARG A 68 -0.60 -14.15 9.84
N ALA A 69 0.14 -13.16 10.36
CA ALA A 69 1.34 -12.70 9.69
C ALA A 69 2.37 -13.81 9.57
N VAL A 70 3.02 -13.88 8.40
CA VAL A 70 4.06 -14.89 8.10
C VAL A 70 5.29 -14.18 7.59
N ILE A 71 6.46 -14.57 8.11
CA ILE A 71 7.77 -14.24 7.56
C ILE A 71 8.40 -15.56 7.12
N ALA A 72 8.74 -15.67 5.85
CA ALA A 72 9.27 -16.91 5.27
C ALA A 72 10.47 -16.62 4.36
N GLY A 73 11.23 -17.69 4.00
CA GLY A 73 12.35 -17.58 3.06
C GLY A 73 13.66 -17.10 3.69
N MET A 74 13.75 -17.00 5.00
CA MET A 74 14.97 -16.58 5.71
C MET A 74 16.08 -17.62 5.59
N THR A 75 17.32 -17.13 5.49
CA THR A 75 18.56 -17.93 5.51
C THR A 75 19.53 -17.36 6.53
N SER A 76 20.68 -17.99 6.72
CA SER A 76 21.75 -17.44 7.58
C SER A 76 22.33 -16.10 7.08
N GLY A 77 22.09 -15.72 5.84
CA GLY A 77 22.48 -14.42 5.27
C GLY A 77 21.42 -13.33 5.41
N THR A 78 20.24 -13.66 5.96
CA THR A 78 19.15 -12.68 6.13
C THR A 78 19.52 -11.66 7.21
N ARG A 79 19.32 -10.39 6.89
CA ARG A 79 19.48 -9.24 7.81
C ARG A 79 18.14 -8.54 8.06
N SER A 80 18.09 -7.66 9.06
CA SER A 80 16.91 -6.84 9.34
C SER A 80 16.45 -6.02 8.12
N SER A 81 17.39 -5.52 7.31
CA SER A 81 17.08 -4.77 6.08
C SER A 81 16.37 -5.63 5.03
N HIS A 82 16.66 -6.94 4.92
CA HIS A 82 15.90 -7.85 4.04
C HIS A 82 14.47 -8.05 4.54
N ILE A 83 14.28 -8.15 5.87
CA ILE A 83 12.94 -8.28 6.47
C ILE A 83 12.16 -6.97 6.28
N ALA A 84 12.80 -5.83 6.48
CA ALA A 84 12.20 -4.51 6.23
C ALA A 84 11.75 -4.37 4.76
N ARG A 85 12.63 -4.76 3.83
CA ARG A 85 12.33 -4.77 2.40
C ARG A 85 11.15 -5.69 2.07
N ALA A 86 11.16 -6.91 2.58
CA ALA A 86 10.07 -7.87 2.40
C ALA A 86 8.74 -7.38 2.99
N ALA A 87 8.78 -6.64 4.11
CA ALA A 87 7.59 -6.03 4.70
C ALA A 87 7.00 -4.95 3.78
N LEU A 88 7.82 -4.04 3.24
CA LEU A 88 7.36 -3.04 2.26
C LEU A 88 6.84 -3.69 0.99
N GLU A 89 7.52 -4.73 0.48
CA GLU A 89 7.06 -5.52 -0.67
C GLU A 89 5.71 -6.19 -0.38
N GLY A 90 5.55 -6.81 0.79
CA GLY A 90 4.29 -7.42 1.21
C GLY A 90 3.13 -6.42 1.27
N ILE A 91 3.37 -5.22 1.82
CA ILE A 91 2.37 -4.13 1.84
C ILE A 91 2.03 -3.71 0.40
N ALA A 92 3.03 -3.50 -0.46
CA ALA A 92 2.81 -3.08 -1.85
C ALA A 92 2.06 -4.15 -2.66
N TRP A 93 2.37 -5.43 -2.48
CA TRP A 93 1.63 -6.53 -3.10
C TRP A 93 0.19 -6.62 -2.63
N ARG A 94 -0.09 -6.36 -1.35
CA ARG A 94 -1.48 -6.31 -0.85
C ARG A 94 -2.28 -5.20 -1.51
N VAL A 95 -1.65 -4.03 -1.76
CA VAL A 95 -2.27 -2.96 -2.55
C VAL A 95 -2.50 -3.39 -3.99
N ALA A 96 -1.55 -4.09 -4.60
CA ALA A 96 -1.69 -4.63 -5.96
C ALA A 96 -2.83 -5.66 -6.07
N ASP A 97 -3.02 -6.53 -5.06
CA ASP A 97 -4.13 -7.47 -5.00
C ASP A 97 -5.49 -6.75 -5.02
N VAL A 98 -5.65 -5.72 -4.17
CA VAL A 98 -6.88 -4.90 -4.11
C VAL A 98 -7.11 -4.17 -5.43
N LEU A 99 -6.07 -3.55 -5.97
CA LEU A 99 -6.17 -2.80 -7.23
C LEU A 99 -6.53 -3.72 -8.41
N SER A 100 -5.99 -4.95 -8.43
CA SER A 100 -6.36 -5.94 -9.45
C SER A 100 -7.85 -6.26 -9.41
N ALA A 101 -8.42 -6.46 -8.23
CA ALA A 101 -9.85 -6.70 -8.06
C ALA A 101 -10.71 -5.50 -8.46
N VAL A 102 -10.28 -4.28 -8.11
CA VAL A 102 -10.97 -3.04 -8.51
C VAL A 102 -10.98 -2.88 -10.03
N ARG A 103 -9.87 -3.21 -10.70
CA ARG A 103 -9.73 -3.12 -12.15
C ARG A 103 -10.62 -4.06 -12.95
N GLU A 104 -11.15 -5.11 -12.34
CA GLU A 104 -12.18 -5.97 -12.97
C GLU A 104 -13.49 -5.19 -13.22
N THR A 105 -13.71 -4.08 -12.48
CA THR A 105 -14.93 -3.28 -12.56
C THR A 105 -14.72 -1.91 -13.20
N VAL A 106 -13.61 -1.24 -12.83
CA VAL A 106 -13.30 0.12 -13.30
C VAL A 106 -11.82 0.26 -13.66
N PRO A 107 -11.48 1.00 -14.73
CA PRO A 107 -10.09 1.30 -15.04
C PRO A 107 -9.49 2.22 -13.96
N VAL A 108 -8.22 1.97 -13.63
CA VAL A 108 -7.44 2.81 -12.71
C VAL A 108 -6.09 3.10 -13.35
N ASP A 109 -5.83 4.37 -13.64
CA ASP A 109 -4.61 4.84 -14.29
C ASP A 109 -3.62 5.45 -13.30
N VAL A 110 -4.11 5.92 -12.15
CA VAL A 110 -3.30 6.58 -11.12
C VAL A 110 -3.76 6.11 -9.75
N LEU A 111 -2.81 5.66 -8.93
CA LEU A 111 -3.02 5.38 -7.51
C LEU A 111 -2.65 6.63 -6.71
N ARG A 112 -3.64 7.31 -6.14
CA ARG A 112 -3.39 8.40 -5.20
C ARG A 112 -3.20 7.85 -3.80
N VAL A 113 -2.13 8.27 -3.14
CA VAL A 113 -1.72 7.76 -1.82
C VAL A 113 -1.52 8.89 -0.82
N ASP A 114 -1.83 8.60 0.44
CA ASP A 114 -1.72 9.53 1.57
C ASP A 114 -1.30 8.79 2.83
N GLY A 115 -0.93 9.54 3.88
CA GLY A 115 -0.54 8.99 5.16
C GLY A 115 0.97 8.86 5.37
N GLY A 116 1.37 8.48 6.57
CA GLY A 116 2.77 8.48 7.02
C GLY A 116 3.71 7.61 6.17
N LEU A 117 3.24 6.46 5.71
CA LEU A 117 4.02 5.53 4.89
C LEU A 117 4.35 6.08 3.50
N THR A 118 3.59 7.03 2.99
CA THR A 118 3.85 7.63 1.66
C THR A 118 5.05 8.58 1.65
N ARG A 119 5.69 8.80 2.80
CA ARG A 119 6.95 9.54 2.90
C ARG A 119 8.15 8.69 2.47
N ASP A 120 8.01 7.37 2.46
CA ASP A 120 9.07 6.45 2.06
C ASP A 120 9.07 6.27 0.53
N PRO A 121 10.14 6.70 -0.17
CA PRO A 121 10.22 6.60 -1.62
C PRO A 121 10.35 5.16 -2.12
N THR A 122 10.89 4.25 -1.29
CA THR A 122 11.01 2.82 -1.63
C THR A 122 9.62 2.21 -1.73
N LEU A 123 8.74 2.48 -0.76
CA LEU A 123 7.36 1.99 -0.80
C LEU A 123 6.60 2.54 -2.02
N LEU A 124 6.75 3.83 -2.33
CA LEU A 124 6.08 4.43 -3.49
C LEU A 124 6.54 3.79 -4.81
N GLN A 125 7.83 3.53 -4.94
CA GLN A 125 8.37 2.85 -6.11
C GLN A 125 7.87 1.39 -6.20
N LEU A 126 7.87 0.65 -5.08
CA LEU A 126 7.32 -0.71 -5.03
C LEU A 126 5.83 -0.73 -5.41
N GLN A 127 5.04 0.21 -4.90
CA GLN A 127 3.63 0.31 -5.29
C GLN A 127 3.47 0.58 -6.78
N ALA A 128 4.23 1.50 -7.37
CA ALA A 128 4.18 1.77 -8.80
C ALA A 128 4.59 0.53 -9.61
N ASP A 129 5.69 -0.11 -9.26
CA ASP A 129 6.22 -1.28 -9.96
C ASP A 129 5.27 -2.48 -9.90
N PHE A 130 4.63 -2.72 -8.75
CA PHE A 130 3.79 -3.89 -8.54
C PHE A 130 2.36 -3.68 -9.06
N THR A 131 1.83 -2.47 -9.00
CA THR A 131 0.50 -2.15 -9.53
C THR A 131 0.49 -1.84 -11.03
N GLY A 132 1.63 -1.41 -11.57
CA GLY A 132 1.75 -0.98 -12.97
C GLY A 132 1.02 0.32 -13.28
N VAL A 133 0.69 1.12 -12.25
CA VAL A 133 0.16 2.48 -12.42
C VAL A 133 1.06 3.48 -11.74
N SER A 134 0.97 4.71 -12.22
CA SER A 134 1.64 5.81 -11.54
C SER A 134 1.08 6.00 -10.14
N VAL A 135 1.96 6.19 -9.17
CA VAL A 135 1.61 6.52 -7.78
C VAL A 135 1.79 8.02 -7.57
N GLN A 136 0.73 8.69 -7.16
CA GLN A 136 0.75 10.13 -6.91
C GLN A 136 0.46 10.42 -5.44
N ARG A 137 1.37 11.14 -4.78
CA ARG A 137 1.14 11.59 -3.41
C ARG A 137 0.02 12.63 -3.38
N GLY A 138 -0.91 12.42 -2.46
CA GLY A 138 -1.96 13.39 -2.16
C GLY A 138 -1.47 14.53 -1.27
N ALA A 139 -2.41 15.36 -0.84
CA ALA A 139 -2.15 16.40 0.16
C ALA A 139 -1.73 15.74 1.49
N VAL A 140 -0.93 16.46 2.27
CA VAL A 140 -0.67 16.08 3.67
C VAL A 140 -2.00 16.12 4.42
N ASP A 141 -2.29 15.07 5.20
CA ASP A 141 -3.56 14.91 5.94
C ASP A 141 -4.81 14.99 5.04
N ALA A 142 -4.79 14.24 3.90
CA ALA A 142 -5.86 14.24 2.91
C ALA A 142 -7.25 13.95 3.51
N THR A 143 -7.34 13.13 4.58
CA THR A 143 -8.59 12.85 5.29
C THR A 143 -9.20 14.11 5.88
N VAL A 144 -8.40 14.92 6.59
CA VAL A 144 -8.86 16.19 7.19
C VAL A 144 -9.16 17.22 6.12
N ALA A 145 -8.28 17.34 5.12
CA ALA A 145 -8.47 18.24 3.98
C ALA A 145 -9.75 17.91 3.21
N GLY A 146 -10.01 16.62 2.97
CA GLY A 146 -11.20 16.13 2.29
C GLY A 146 -12.48 16.43 3.07
N ALA A 147 -12.48 16.18 4.38
CA ALA A 147 -13.62 16.50 5.24
C ALA A 147 -13.92 18.01 5.24
N ALA A 148 -12.89 18.86 5.37
CA ALA A 148 -13.04 20.31 5.32
C ALA A 148 -13.53 20.78 3.96
N ALA A 149 -13.04 20.20 2.87
CA ALA A 149 -13.46 20.52 1.51
C ALA A 149 -14.94 20.17 1.27
N LEU A 150 -15.39 19.00 1.72
CA LEU A 150 -16.80 18.60 1.64
C LEU A 150 -17.71 19.53 2.48
N ALA A 151 -17.23 19.95 3.67
CA ALA A 151 -17.95 20.93 4.48
C ALA A 151 -18.06 22.30 3.78
N ALA A 152 -17.00 22.75 3.11
CA ALA A 152 -17.01 23.99 2.33
C ALA A 152 -18.01 23.94 1.17
N VAL A 153 -18.15 22.80 0.48
CA VAL A 153 -19.20 22.60 -0.54
C VAL A 153 -20.59 22.61 0.09
N GLY A 154 -20.77 21.93 1.23
CA GLY A 154 -22.04 21.88 1.96
C GLY A 154 -22.49 23.26 2.48
N ALA A 155 -21.55 24.11 2.86
CA ALA A 155 -21.78 25.48 3.31
C ALA A 155 -21.91 26.49 2.14
N GLY A 156 -21.77 26.08 0.89
CA GLY A 156 -21.81 26.94 -0.27
C GLY A 156 -20.61 27.88 -0.46
N VAL A 157 -19.51 27.59 0.24
CA VAL A 157 -18.22 28.29 0.08
C VAL A 157 -17.54 27.89 -1.23
N TRP A 158 -17.63 26.60 -1.56
CA TRP A 158 -17.21 26.04 -2.85
C TRP A 158 -18.42 25.53 -3.63
N GLY A 159 -18.37 25.72 -4.95
CA GLY A 159 -19.52 25.46 -5.81
C GLY A 159 -19.74 23.97 -6.13
N SER A 160 -18.71 23.15 -6.06
CA SER A 160 -18.79 21.75 -6.45
C SER A 160 -17.62 20.91 -5.93
N THR A 161 -17.78 19.58 -6.00
CA THR A 161 -16.68 18.64 -5.76
C THR A 161 -15.58 18.74 -6.81
N GLN A 162 -15.87 19.21 -8.02
CA GLN A 162 -14.88 19.48 -9.06
C GLN A 162 -13.88 20.56 -8.60
N GLU A 163 -14.38 21.61 -7.97
CA GLU A 163 -13.55 22.69 -7.42
C GLU A 163 -12.59 22.19 -6.32
N ILE A 164 -12.99 21.15 -5.55
CA ILE A 164 -12.09 20.48 -4.60
C ILE A 164 -10.88 19.89 -5.31
N ALA A 165 -11.11 19.16 -6.40
CA ALA A 165 -10.05 18.50 -7.15
C ALA A 165 -9.03 19.49 -7.74
N GLU A 166 -9.48 20.70 -8.09
CA GLU A 166 -8.63 21.77 -8.63
C GLU A 166 -7.82 22.50 -7.55
N ARG A 167 -8.33 22.55 -6.32
CA ARG A 167 -7.73 23.31 -5.21
C ARG A 167 -6.82 22.48 -4.31
N ILE A 168 -7.03 21.17 -4.23
CA ILE A 168 -6.18 20.30 -3.41
C ILE A 168 -4.88 20.02 -4.16
N PRO A 169 -3.72 20.45 -3.62
CA PRO A 169 -2.45 20.20 -4.27
C PRO A 169 -2.15 18.70 -4.35
N VAL A 170 -1.62 18.26 -5.46
CA VAL A 170 -1.10 16.92 -5.65
C VAL A 170 0.43 16.97 -5.61
N GLY A 171 1.03 15.97 -4.99
CA GLY A 171 2.48 15.85 -4.87
C GLY A 171 3.13 15.19 -6.08
N GLU A 172 4.38 14.81 -5.91
CA GLU A 172 5.17 14.13 -6.93
C GLU A 172 4.53 12.82 -7.37
N ARG A 173 4.83 12.45 -8.61
CA ARG A 173 4.36 11.24 -9.26
C ARG A 173 5.52 10.27 -9.42
N THR A 174 5.31 9.02 -9.01
CA THR A 174 6.25 7.92 -9.18
C THR A 174 5.74 7.00 -10.28
N GLU A 175 6.53 6.84 -11.33
CA GLU A 175 6.18 5.99 -12.47
C GLU A 175 6.70 4.56 -12.27
N PRO A 176 5.99 3.53 -12.79
CA PRO A 176 6.48 2.16 -12.78
C PRO A 176 7.74 2.01 -13.63
N ARG A 177 8.72 1.23 -13.12
CA ARG A 177 9.99 0.92 -13.78
C ARG A 177 10.05 -0.52 -14.30
N ARG A 178 9.12 -1.37 -13.86
CA ARG A 178 9.02 -2.78 -14.26
C ARG A 178 8.00 -2.95 -15.38
N ASP A 179 8.27 -3.84 -16.32
CA ASP A 179 7.36 -4.19 -17.40
C ASP A 179 6.21 -5.12 -16.94
N ASP A 180 5.25 -5.34 -17.82
CA ASP A 180 4.07 -6.15 -17.53
C ASP A 180 4.41 -7.64 -17.35
N GLU A 181 5.39 -8.16 -18.09
CA GLU A 181 5.80 -9.57 -18.00
C GLU A 181 6.39 -9.86 -16.62
N TRP A 182 7.31 -9.00 -16.15
CA TRP A 182 7.88 -9.11 -14.82
C TRP A 182 6.78 -9.05 -13.75
N ARG A 183 5.85 -8.11 -13.90
CA ARG A 183 4.75 -7.87 -12.97
C ARG A 183 3.83 -9.08 -12.83
N GLN A 184 3.39 -9.64 -13.97
CA GLN A 184 2.54 -10.82 -14.00
C GLN A 184 3.21 -12.02 -13.34
N ARG A 185 4.47 -12.29 -13.66
CA ARG A 185 5.25 -13.38 -13.07
C ARG A 185 5.40 -13.20 -11.55
N SER A 186 5.83 -12.02 -11.12
CA SER A 186 6.06 -11.72 -9.70
C SER A 186 4.76 -11.72 -8.88
N HIS A 187 3.64 -11.25 -9.46
CA HIS A 187 2.33 -11.32 -8.82
C HIS A 187 1.82 -12.75 -8.69
N ALA A 188 2.07 -13.61 -9.70
CA ALA A 188 1.72 -15.03 -9.60
C ALA A 188 2.49 -15.73 -8.47
N GLU A 189 3.79 -15.44 -8.31
CA GLU A 189 4.60 -15.95 -7.20
C GLU A 189 4.11 -15.43 -5.84
N TRP A 190 3.76 -14.15 -5.75
CA TRP A 190 3.16 -13.57 -4.57
C TRP A 190 1.86 -14.28 -4.19
N ARG A 191 0.94 -14.48 -5.13
CA ARG A 191 -0.33 -15.17 -4.87
C ARG A 191 -0.12 -16.58 -4.37
N GLN A 192 0.81 -17.35 -4.96
CA GLN A 192 1.16 -18.68 -4.48
C GLN A 192 1.70 -18.65 -3.03
N PHE A 193 2.49 -17.65 -2.68
CA PHE A 193 2.95 -17.47 -1.30
C PHE A 193 1.77 -17.19 -0.36
N VAL A 194 0.88 -16.25 -0.72
CA VAL A 194 -0.30 -15.93 0.11
C VAL A 194 -1.19 -17.15 0.30
N GLU A 195 -1.50 -17.91 -0.77
CA GLU A 195 -2.31 -19.14 -0.70
C GLU A 195 -1.77 -20.16 0.32
N ARG A 196 -0.45 -20.32 0.36
CA ARG A 196 0.21 -21.19 1.34
C ARG A 196 0.20 -20.59 2.75
N ALA A 197 0.47 -19.30 2.86
CA ALA A 197 0.58 -18.61 4.14
C ALA A 197 -0.77 -18.50 4.87
N VAL A 198 -1.89 -18.33 4.16
CA VAL A 198 -3.23 -18.27 4.77
C VAL A 198 -3.79 -19.64 5.15
N ALA A 199 -3.12 -20.72 4.77
CA ALA A 199 -3.48 -22.10 5.11
C ALA A 199 -2.76 -22.62 6.38
N LEU A 200 -1.84 -21.83 6.95
CA LEU A 200 -1.13 -22.12 8.20
C LEU A 200 -2.00 -21.78 9.40
#